data_07ba5f2e6e1c860a5ac7513aa35c88fc
#
_entry.id   07ba5f2e6e1c860a5ac7513aa35c88fc
#
_cell.length_a   1.000
_cell.length_b   1.000
_cell.length_c   1.000
_cell.angle_alpha   90.00
_cell.angle_beta   90.00
_cell.angle_gamma   90.00
#
_symmetry.space_group_name_H-M   'P 1'
#
loop_
_entity.id
_entity.type
_entity.pdbx_description
1 polymer ?
#
loop_
_entity_poly.entity_id
_entity_poly.type
_entity_poly.pdbx_seq_one_letter_code
_entity_poly.pdbx_strand_id
1 'polypeptide(L)'
;MKNYLKDIGFAAFLLVLAVLLLLSLFWALSIGTVKLPAGDIYDAVLHQFTSGMPIEATGQGPVHDIVWLLRLPRLILAALVGAGLASCGVIMQAIVKNPLADPYILGISSGASLGATSAILLGVGAALGPNFVGIAAFIGAFVISLAVLFISNLGGRSNSMKLLLAGMALSAVCGAFSSFIVYFANNKEGMQTIAYWMMGSLAGAQWGELAVIAPIIVASILFFWTQSRVLNLMLLGDESAITMGTDLHAYRQWYLLISSLIVGFAVYSAGMIGFVGLIVPHVIRMFTGPDHKRLLPVAALVGAIFLVVADGLCRVIIPHTELPIGILISMIGAPSFIYLMIKKTYGFGGSD
;
A
#
# COMPACT_ATOMS: atom_id res chain seq x y z
N MET A 1 14.52 -30.07 17.28
CA MET A 1 14.52 -29.18 18.45
C MET A 1 14.96 -27.75 18.15
N LYS A 2 16.13 -27.48 17.51
CA LYS A 2 16.57 -26.11 17.15
C LYS A 2 15.60 -25.37 16.21
N ASN A 3 14.99 -26.02 15.23
CA ASN A 3 14.01 -25.39 14.31
C ASN A 3 12.69 -25.06 15.03
N TYR A 4 12.21 -25.94 15.89
CA TYR A 4 11.00 -25.74 16.69
C TYR A 4 11.12 -24.53 17.63
N LEU A 5 12.26 -24.36 18.30
CA LEU A 5 12.54 -23.18 19.16
C LEU A 5 12.64 -21.89 18.33
N LYS A 6 13.16 -21.94 17.09
CA LYS A 6 13.17 -20.80 16.18
C LYS A 6 11.76 -20.42 15.68
N ASP A 7 10.90 -21.39 15.49
CA ASP A 7 9.52 -21.15 15.06
C ASP A 7 8.64 -20.61 16.20
N ILE A 8 8.85 -21.07 17.44
CA ILE A 8 8.19 -20.50 18.64
C ILE A 8 8.63 -19.03 18.82
N GLY A 9 9.93 -18.75 18.70
CA GLY A 9 10.44 -17.37 18.80
C GLY A 9 9.86 -16.46 17.71
N PHE A 10 9.67 -16.98 16.50
CA PHE A 10 9.05 -16.23 15.41
C PHE A 10 7.55 -15.98 15.64
N ALA A 11 6.79 -16.97 16.12
CA ALA A 11 5.39 -16.79 16.48
C ALA A 11 5.21 -15.76 17.60
N ALA A 12 6.07 -15.81 18.63
CA ALA A 12 6.08 -14.80 19.69
C ALA A 12 6.40 -13.39 19.14
N PHE A 13 7.32 -13.28 18.20
CA PHE A 13 7.64 -12.01 17.55
C PHE A 13 6.45 -11.45 16.75
N LEU A 14 5.72 -12.29 16.00
CA LEU A 14 4.49 -11.87 15.31
C LEU A 14 3.40 -11.45 16.30
N LEU A 15 3.27 -12.14 17.44
CA LEU A 15 2.34 -11.74 18.49
C LEU A 15 2.68 -10.36 19.07
N VAL A 16 3.96 -10.09 19.32
CA VAL A 16 4.41 -8.76 19.76
C VAL A 16 4.06 -7.68 18.73
N LEU A 17 4.28 -7.93 17.45
CA LEU A 17 3.88 -6.98 16.40
C LEU A 17 2.37 -6.78 16.32
N ALA A 18 1.58 -7.85 16.50
CA ALA A 18 0.12 -7.73 16.54
C ALA A 18 -0.35 -6.89 17.75
N VAL A 19 0.26 -7.08 18.90
CA VAL A 19 -0.01 -6.23 20.08
C VAL A 19 0.40 -4.79 19.84
N LEU A 20 1.56 -4.54 19.21
CA LEU A 20 2.00 -3.20 18.83
C LEU A 20 1.05 -2.54 17.85
N LEU A 21 0.48 -3.29 16.90
CA LEU A 21 -0.55 -2.79 15.99
C LEU A 21 -1.80 -2.35 16.76
N LEU A 22 -2.30 -3.18 17.69
CA LEU A 22 -3.45 -2.83 18.53
C LEU A 22 -3.17 -1.59 19.38
N LEU A 23 -1.99 -1.50 19.98
CA LEU A 23 -1.57 -0.32 20.75
C LEU A 23 -1.47 0.93 19.88
N SER A 24 -0.94 0.81 18.65
CA SER A 24 -0.86 1.93 17.72
C SER A 24 -2.25 2.41 17.26
N LEU A 25 -3.19 1.48 17.04
CA LEU A 25 -4.58 1.80 16.73
C LEU A 25 -5.25 2.54 17.90
N PHE A 26 -5.09 2.05 19.13
CA PHE A 26 -5.64 2.70 20.31
C PHE A 26 -5.04 4.09 20.55
N TRP A 27 -3.71 4.22 20.40
CA TRP A 27 -3.02 5.50 20.47
C TRP A 27 -3.55 6.48 19.40
N ALA A 28 -3.69 6.03 18.15
CA ALA A 28 -4.16 6.86 17.05
C ALA A 28 -5.66 7.21 17.16
N LEU A 29 -6.46 6.39 17.84
CA LEU A 29 -7.85 6.73 18.20
C LEU A 29 -7.93 7.88 19.22
N SER A 30 -6.97 7.93 20.15
CA SER A 30 -6.95 8.94 21.22
C SER A 30 -6.50 10.32 20.74
N ILE A 31 -5.73 10.39 19.65
CA ILE A 31 -5.16 11.63 19.15
C ILE A 31 -5.87 12.13 17.88
N GLY A 32 -5.91 13.46 17.73
CA GLY A 32 -6.51 14.14 16.59
C GLY A 32 -6.81 15.60 16.91
N THR A 33 -7.49 16.29 16.01
CA THR A 33 -7.91 17.69 16.19
C THR A 33 -8.78 17.89 17.45
N VAL A 34 -9.59 16.87 17.78
CA VAL A 34 -10.35 16.80 19.05
C VAL A 34 -9.70 15.72 19.91
N LYS A 35 -9.24 16.11 21.10
CA LYS A 35 -8.69 15.15 22.08
C LYS A 35 -9.84 14.42 22.78
N LEU A 36 -9.86 13.10 22.69
CA LEU A 36 -10.83 12.24 23.38
C LEU A 36 -10.13 11.54 24.55
N PRO A 37 -10.68 11.60 25.77
CA PRO A 37 -10.20 10.80 26.89
C PRO A 37 -10.28 9.30 26.57
N ALA A 38 -9.29 8.54 27.06
CA ALA A 38 -9.25 7.10 26.81
C ALA A 38 -10.48 6.35 27.36
N GLY A 39 -11.06 6.84 28.47
CA GLY A 39 -12.30 6.30 29.03
C GLY A 39 -13.47 6.43 28.07
N ASP A 40 -13.67 7.61 27.47
CA ASP A 40 -14.78 7.86 26.55
C ASP A 40 -14.67 6.99 25.28
N ILE A 41 -13.43 6.75 24.80
CA ILE A 41 -13.18 5.86 23.67
C ILE A 41 -13.54 4.42 24.04
N TYR A 42 -13.10 3.97 25.24
CA TYR A 42 -13.42 2.63 25.74
C TYR A 42 -14.92 2.43 25.85
N ASP A 43 -15.63 3.40 26.45
CA ASP A 43 -17.07 3.35 26.62
C ASP A 43 -17.81 3.36 25.27
N ALA A 44 -17.38 4.19 24.31
CA ALA A 44 -17.94 4.21 22.96
C ALA A 44 -17.74 2.87 22.22
N VAL A 45 -16.58 2.24 22.39
CA VAL A 45 -16.30 0.93 21.78
C VAL A 45 -17.12 -0.16 22.47
N LEU A 46 -17.14 -0.19 23.79
CA LEU A 46 -17.88 -1.21 24.58
C LEU A 46 -19.39 -1.10 24.33
N HIS A 47 -19.93 0.12 24.32
CA HIS A 47 -21.36 0.37 24.07
C HIS A 47 -21.79 -0.18 22.72
N GLN A 48 -21.00 -0.02 21.67
CA GLN A 48 -21.32 -0.56 20.35
C GLN A 48 -21.47 -2.08 20.34
N PHE A 49 -20.57 -2.80 21.04
CA PHE A 49 -20.67 -4.26 21.13
C PHE A 49 -21.82 -4.75 22.01
N THR A 50 -22.24 -3.96 23.00
CA THR A 50 -23.29 -4.34 23.93
C THR A 50 -24.70 -3.93 23.47
N SER A 51 -24.82 -2.85 22.72
CA SER A 51 -26.11 -2.31 22.24
C SER A 51 -26.70 -3.07 21.05
N GLY A 52 -25.87 -3.80 20.29
CA GLY A 52 -26.29 -4.49 19.05
C GLY A 52 -26.77 -3.57 17.95
N MET A 53 -26.53 -2.26 18.05
CA MET A 53 -26.90 -1.28 17.02
C MET A 53 -26.00 -1.37 15.78
N PRO A 54 -26.50 -0.97 14.60
CA PRO A 54 -25.66 -0.89 13.40
C PRO A 54 -24.46 0.04 13.62
N ILE A 55 -23.29 -0.33 13.11
CA ILE A 55 -22.05 0.46 13.26
C ILE A 55 -22.20 1.88 12.65
N GLU A 56 -23.03 2.01 11.63
CA GLU A 56 -23.30 3.28 10.94
C GLU A 56 -24.44 4.11 11.57
N ALA A 57 -24.97 3.68 12.72
CA ALA A 57 -26.04 4.43 13.38
C ALA A 57 -25.52 5.77 13.90
N THR A 58 -26.12 6.86 13.40
CA THR A 58 -25.79 8.24 13.80
C THR A 58 -26.60 8.67 15.01
N GLY A 59 -26.11 9.69 15.75
CA GLY A 59 -26.88 10.32 16.83
C GLY A 59 -26.72 9.68 18.21
N GLN A 60 -25.74 8.79 18.39
CA GLN A 60 -25.41 8.19 19.69
C GLN A 60 -24.49 9.07 20.56
N GLY A 61 -24.19 10.26 20.07
CA GLY A 61 -23.35 11.26 20.72
C GLY A 61 -22.06 11.56 19.99
N PRO A 62 -21.45 12.75 20.24
CA PRO A 62 -20.29 13.23 19.47
C PRO A 62 -19.07 12.31 19.55
N VAL A 63 -18.85 11.66 20.70
CA VAL A 63 -17.72 10.75 20.89
C VAL A 63 -17.88 9.49 20.04
N HIS A 64 -19.09 8.91 20.04
CA HIS A 64 -19.41 7.74 19.23
C HIS A 64 -19.19 8.05 17.74
N ASP A 65 -19.75 9.15 17.25
CA ASP A 65 -19.67 9.51 15.83
C ASP A 65 -18.20 9.77 15.39
N ILE A 66 -17.40 10.44 16.24
CA ILE A 66 -15.97 10.64 15.97
C ILE A 66 -15.22 9.31 15.95
N VAL A 67 -15.47 8.40 16.88
CA VAL A 67 -14.76 7.12 16.97
C VAL A 67 -15.18 6.19 15.84
N TRP A 68 -16.47 5.94 15.67
CA TRP A 68 -16.97 4.90 14.78
C TRP A 68 -17.17 5.33 13.33
N LEU A 69 -17.53 6.59 13.06
CA LEU A 69 -17.78 7.05 11.70
C LEU A 69 -16.57 7.73 11.05
N LEU A 70 -15.65 8.29 11.85
CA LEU A 70 -14.50 9.02 11.31
C LEU A 70 -13.16 8.32 11.56
N ARG A 71 -12.84 8.00 12.85
CA ARG A 71 -11.48 7.54 13.18
C ARG A 71 -11.26 6.07 12.90
N LEU A 72 -12.18 5.20 13.28
CA LEU A 72 -11.98 3.75 13.17
C LEU A 72 -11.89 3.30 11.70
N PRO A 73 -12.79 3.70 10.80
CA PRO A 73 -12.66 3.36 9.38
C PRO A 73 -11.33 3.82 8.79
N ARG A 74 -10.92 5.04 9.10
CA ARG A 74 -9.67 5.64 8.65
C ARG A 74 -8.44 4.85 9.12
N LEU A 75 -8.41 4.44 10.39
CA LEU A 75 -7.29 3.67 10.95
C LEU A 75 -7.24 2.23 10.44
N ILE A 76 -8.39 1.59 10.23
CA ILE A 76 -8.46 0.28 9.60
C ILE A 76 -7.98 0.38 8.16
N LEU A 77 -8.40 1.41 7.41
CA LEU A 77 -7.90 1.66 6.06
C LEU A 77 -6.39 1.89 6.06
N ALA A 78 -5.86 2.68 7.01
CA ALA A 78 -4.42 2.88 7.17
C ALA A 78 -3.69 1.55 7.35
N ALA A 79 -4.17 0.70 8.25
CA ALA A 79 -3.56 -0.61 8.49
C ALA A 79 -3.59 -1.50 7.25
N LEU A 80 -4.72 -1.56 6.53
CA LEU A 80 -4.87 -2.36 5.31
C LEU A 80 -3.98 -1.87 4.17
N VAL A 81 -3.98 -0.56 3.90
CA VAL A 81 -3.15 0.05 2.86
C VAL A 81 -1.67 -0.13 3.19
N GLY A 82 -1.28 0.09 4.45
CA GLY A 82 0.10 -0.11 4.90
C GLY A 82 0.57 -1.56 4.73
N ALA A 83 -0.24 -2.53 5.19
CA ALA A 83 0.04 -3.96 5.03
C ALA A 83 0.09 -4.37 3.55
N GLY A 84 -0.87 -3.88 2.75
CA GLY A 84 -0.95 -4.17 1.32
C GLY A 84 0.26 -3.64 0.55
N LEU A 85 0.59 -2.35 0.70
CA LEU A 85 1.73 -1.74 0.02
C LEU A 85 3.07 -2.37 0.43
N ALA A 86 3.27 -2.64 1.73
CA ALA A 86 4.48 -3.32 2.20
C ALA A 86 4.59 -4.74 1.62
N SER A 87 3.50 -5.50 1.57
CA SER A 87 3.47 -6.83 0.96
C SER A 87 3.75 -6.77 -0.54
N CYS A 88 3.11 -5.85 -1.27
CA CYS A 88 3.41 -5.61 -2.69
C CYS A 88 4.88 -5.26 -2.92
N GLY A 89 5.48 -4.48 -2.00
CA GLY A 89 6.91 -4.16 -2.05
C GLY A 89 7.79 -5.42 -1.95
N VAL A 90 7.48 -6.33 -1.02
CA VAL A 90 8.19 -7.63 -0.91
C VAL A 90 8.11 -8.39 -2.24
N ILE A 91 6.91 -8.46 -2.83
CA ILE A 91 6.68 -9.17 -4.10
C ILE A 91 7.44 -8.52 -5.26
N MET A 92 7.36 -7.19 -5.38
CA MET A 92 8.06 -6.46 -6.45
C MET A 92 9.57 -6.61 -6.37
N GLN A 93 10.13 -6.54 -5.16
CA GLN A 93 11.55 -6.75 -4.93
C GLN A 93 12.00 -8.17 -5.32
N ALA A 94 11.15 -9.19 -5.13
CA ALA A 94 11.44 -10.55 -5.56
C ALA A 94 11.34 -10.70 -7.10
N ILE A 95 10.28 -10.17 -7.73
CA ILE A 95 10.07 -10.23 -9.18
C ILE A 95 11.19 -9.53 -9.95
N VAL A 96 11.54 -8.32 -9.51
CA VAL A 96 12.55 -7.47 -10.17
C VAL A 96 13.97 -7.87 -9.78
N LYS A 97 14.14 -8.67 -8.72
CA LYS A 97 15.43 -9.02 -8.10
C LYS A 97 16.24 -7.78 -7.68
N ASN A 98 15.53 -6.77 -7.23
CA ASN A 98 16.13 -5.53 -6.77
C ASN A 98 15.47 -5.12 -5.43
N PRO A 99 16.25 -5.02 -4.33
CA PRO A 99 15.71 -4.61 -3.03
C PRO A 99 15.18 -3.17 -3.00
N LEU A 100 15.42 -2.40 -4.05
CA LEU A 100 14.96 -1.02 -4.23
C LEU A 100 13.70 -0.93 -5.12
N ALA A 101 13.13 -2.06 -5.54
CA ALA A 101 11.90 -2.04 -6.34
C ALA A 101 10.71 -1.64 -5.46
N ASP A 102 9.93 -0.68 -5.96
CA ASP A 102 8.67 -0.21 -5.38
C ASP A 102 7.50 -0.70 -6.24
N PRO A 103 6.33 -0.99 -5.68
CA PRO A 103 5.14 -1.37 -6.46
C PRO A 103 4.77 -0.37 -7.56
N TYR A 104 5.07 0.90 -7.37
CA TYR A 104 4.78 1.96 -8.34
C TYR A 104 5.72 2.02 -9.54
N ILE A 105 6.89 1.38 -9.48
CA ILE A 105 7.91 1.38 -10.56
C ILE A 105 7.38 0.83 -11.89
N LEU A 106 6.39 -0.05 -11.85
CA LEU A 106 5.78 -0.64 -13.05
C LEU A 106 4.72 0.25 -13.72
N GLY A 107 4.73 1.55 -13.46
CA GLY A 107 3.80 2.49 -14.09
C GLY A 107 2.40 2.53 -13.49
N ILE A 108 2.15 1.76 -12.44
CA ILE A 108 0.83 1.68 -11.78
C ILE A 108 0.40 3.06 -11.28
N SER A 109 1.31 3.81 -10.64
CA SER A 109 1.03 5.16 -10.16
C SER A 109 0.75 6.15 -11.29
N SER A 110 1.47 6.04 -12.39
CA SER A 110 1.28 6.93 -13.55
C SER A 110 -0.06 6.67 -14.23
N GLY A 111 -0.48 5.39 -14.31
CA GLY A 111 -1.82 5.00 -14.76
C GLY A 111 -2.92 5.54 -13.84
N ALA A 112 -2.74 5.40 -12.53
CA ALA A 112 -3.65 5.95 -11.54
C ALA A 112 -3.77 7.48 -11.64
N SER A 113 -2.64 8.17 -11.78
CA SER A 113 -2.59 9.62 -11.96
C SER A 113 -3.30 10.07 -13.24
N LEU A 114 -3.11 9.36 -14.36
CA LEU A 114 -3.82 9.66 -15.61
C LEU A 114 -5.33 9.44 -15.46
N GLY A 115 -5.75 8.35 -14.80
CA GLY A 115 -7.15 8.09 -14.51
C GLY A 115 -7.79 9.18 -13.65
N ALA A 116 -7.14 9.56 -12.55
CA ALA A 116 -7.61 10.63 -11.68
C ALA A 116 -7.64 11.99 -12.39
N THR A 117 -6.60 12.33 -13.17
CA THR A 117 -6.53 13.56 -13.96
C THR A 117 -7.69 13.64 -14.97
N SER A 118 -7.96 12.53 -15.66
CA SER A 118 -9.07 12.44 -16.61
C SER A 118 -10.42 12.60 -15.92
N ALA A 119 -10.59 12.00 -14.75
CA ALA A 119 -11.80 12.13 -13.95
C ALA A 119 -12.03 13.56 -13.46
N ILE A 120 -11.01 14.18 -12.86
CA ILE A 120 -11.13 15.51 -12.24
C ILE A 120 -11.30 16.61 -13.30
N LEU A 121 -10.53 16.57 -14.38
CA LEU A 121 -10.55 17.65 -15.38
C LEU A 121 -11.55 17.46 -16.53
N LEU A 122 -11.79 16.22 -16.94
CA LEU A 122 -12.68 15.90 -18.05
C LEU A 122 -14.02 15.29 -17.60
N GLY A 123 -14.21 15.03 -16.30
CA GLY A 123 -15.41 14.41 -15.77
C GLY A 123 -15.59 12.94 -16.16
N VAL A 124 -14.51 12.27 -16.61
CA VAL A 124 -14.58 10.86 -17.01
C VAL A 124 -15.01 10.00 -15.83
N GLY A 125 -16.10 9.27 -16.00
CA GLY A 125 -16.62 8.38 -14.95
C GLY A 125 -17.54 9.08 -13.94
N ALA A 126 -17.91 10.34 -14.11
CA ALA A 126 -18.81 11.07 -13.18
C ALA A 126 -20.15 10.34 -12.92
N ALA A 127 -20.64 9.57 -13.88
CA ALA A 127 -21.85 8.75 -13.76
C ALA A 127 -21.67 7.54 -12.81
N LEU A 128 -20.42 7.20 -12.39
CA LEU A 128 -20.12 6.08 -11.50
C LEU A 128 -20.33 6.41 -10.01
N GLY A 129 -20.79 7.61 -9.69
CA GLY A 129 -21.10 8.03 -8.32
C GLY A 129 -20.02 8.88 -7.66
N PRO A 130 -20.11 9.13 -6.34
CA PRO A 130 -19.27 10.11 -5.63
C PRO A 130 -17.76 9.81 -5.70
N ASN A 131 -17.39 8.54 -5.71
CA ASN A 131 -15.99 8.09 -5.70
C ASN A 131 -15.41 7.85 -7.11
N PHE A 132 -15.99 8.50 -8.15
CA PHE A 132 -15.59 8.27 -9.54
C PHE A 132 -14.09 8.55 -9.81
N VAL A 133 -13.48 9.47 -9.08
CA VAL A 133 -12.04 9.76 -9.17
C VAL A 133 -11.21 8.55 -8.73
N GLY A 134 -11.56 7.95 -7.61
CA GLY A 134 -10.92 6.73 -7.10
C GLY A 134 -11.11 5.55 -8.07
N ILE A 135 -12.32 5.38 -8.60
CA ILE A 135 -12.64 4.34 -9.60
C ILE A 135 -11.79 4.54 -10.87
N ALA A 136 -11.72 5.75 -11.38
CA ALA A 136 -10.93 6.06 -12.57
C ALA A 136 -9.42 5.83 -12.33
N ALA A 137 -8.92 6.19 -11.15
CA ALA A 137 -7.55 5.94 -10.75
C ALA A 137 -7.27 4.43 -10.63
N PHE A 138 -8.16 3.65 -10.01
CA PHE A 138 -8.08 2.19 -9.96
C PHE A 138 -8.01 1.58 -11.36
N ILE A 139 -8.95 1.96 -12.23
CA ILE A 139 -9.00 1.46 -13.61
C ILE A 139 -7.71 1.84 -14.35
N GLY A 140 -7.23 3.07 -14.23
CA GLY A 140 -5.99 3.53 -14.84
C GLY A 140 -4.79 2.72 -14.37
N ALA A 141 -4.66 2.49 -13.07
CA ALA A 141 -3.62 1.65 -12.48
C ALA A 141 -3.65 0.21 -13.03
N PHE A 142 -4.84 -0.37 -13.06
CA PHE A 142 -5.03 -1.77 -13.50
C PHE A 142 -4.78 -1.93 -15.00
N VAL A 143 -5.30 -1.03 -15.82
CA VAL A 143 -5.09 -1.04 -17.28
C VAL A 143 -3.60 -0.91 -17.62
N ILE A 144 -2.88 0.00 -16.96
CA ILE A 144 -1.43 0.13 -17.19
C ILE A 144 -0.68 -1.12 -16.73
N SER A 145 -1.07 -1.75 -15.63
CA SER A 145 -0.48 -3.04 -15.22
C SER A 145 -0.67 -4.13 -16.24
N LEU A 146 -1.86 -4.24 -16.82
CA LEU A 146 -2.14 -5.18 -17.92
C LEU A 146 -1.32 -4.84 -19.17
N ALA A 147 -1.19 -3.55 -19.51
CA ALA A 147 -0.40 -3.10 -20.65
C ALA A 147 1.10 -3.42 -20.45
N VAL A 148 1.65 -3.25 -19.24
CA VAL A 148 3.02 -3.64 -18.90
C VAL A 148 3.21 -5.14 -19.10
N LEU A 149 2.28 -5.96 -18.58
CA LEU A 149 2.34 -7.40 -18.78
C LEU A 149 2.28 -7.77 -20.27
N PHE A 150 1.37 -7.17 -21.01
CA PHE A 150 1.23 -7.42 -22.45
C PHE A 150 2.50 -7.05 -23.21
N ILE A 151 3.02 -5.82 -23.05
CA ILE A 151 4.21 -5.33 -23.74
C ILE A 151 5.45 -6.15 -23.35
N SER A 152 5.61 -6.50 -22.07
CA SER A 152 6.77 -7.28 -21.61
C SER A 152 6.80 -8.70 -22.18
N ASN A 153 5.66 -9.22 -22.65
CA ASN A 153 5.55 -10.54 -23.29
C ASN A 153 5.70 -10.47 -24.83
N LEU A 154 5.65 -9.29 -25.42
CA LEU A 154 5.90 -9.16 -26.85
C LEU A 154 7.34 -9.56 -27.19
N GLY A 155 7.50 -10.40 -28.21
CA GLY A 155 8.82 -10.89 -28.62
C GLY A 155 9.43 -11.94 -27.68
N GLY A 156 8.62 -12.69 -26.93
CA GLY A 156 9.04 -13.82 -26.12
C GLY A 156 8.75 -13.64 -24.62
N ARG A 157 9.24 -14.57 -23.78
CA ARG A 157 8.97 -14.57 -22.34
C ARG A 157 9.42 -13.28 -21.66
N SER A 158 8.57 -12.74 -20.78
CA SER A 158 8.91 -11.57 -19.99
C SER A 158 9.97 -11.91 -18.93
N ASN A 159 10.89 -10.98 -18.73
CA ASN A 159 11.87 -11.00 -17.66
C ASN A 159 11.82 -9.68 -16.87
N SER A 160 12.55 -9.60 -15.77
CA SER A 160 12.56 -8.42 -14.89
C SER A 160 12.94 -7.14 -15.64
N MET A 161 13.87 -7.19 -16.60
CA MET A 161 14.30 -6.03 -17.37
C MET A 161 13.20 -5.54 -18.32
N LYS A 162 12.54 -6.44 -19.06
CA LYS A 162 11.41 -6.09 -19.94
C LYS A 162 10.26 -5.46 -19.18
N LEU A 163 9.94 -5.98 -17.98
CA LEU A 163 8.91 -5.42 -17.12
C LEU A 163 9.24 -3.99 -16.69
N LEU A 164 10.48 -3.73 -16.25
CA LEU A 164 10.91 -2.40 -15.86
C LEU A 164 10.88 -1.41 -17.05
N LEU A 165 11.42 -1.81 -18.19
CA LEU A 165 11.42 -0.94 -19.38
C LEU A 165 10.01 -0.64 -19.88
N ALA A 166 9.11 -1.63 -19.90
CA ALA A 166 7.71 -1.43 -20.25
C ALA A 166 7.01 -0.49 -19.27
N GLY A 167 7.25 -0.67 -17.96
CA GLY A 167 6.70 0.21 -16.92
C GLY A 167 7.17 1.65 -17.05
N MET A 168 8.47 1.86 -17.29
CA MET A 168 9.05 3.20 -17.50
C MET A 168 8.49 3.87 -18.76
N ALA A 169 8.41 3.13 -19.88
CA ALA A 169 7.86 3.67 -21.13
C ALA A 169 6.38 4.06 -20.97
N LEU A 170 5.56 3.19 -20.38
CA LEU A 170 4.15 3.50 -20.12
C LEU A 170 3.97 4.63 -19.12
N SER A 171 4.84 4.74 -18.11
CA SER A 171 4.84 5.89 -17.19
C SER A 171 5.07 7.21 -17.93
N ALA A 172 6.01 7.24 -18.87
CA ALA A 172 6.26 8.43 -19.69
C ALA A 172 5.05 8.78 -20.57
N VAL A 173 4.41 7.77 -21.17
CA VAL A 173 3.17 7.96 -21.96
C VAL A 173 2.05 8.51 -21.08
N CYS A 174 1.78 7.91 -19.93
CA CYS A 174 0.74 8.40 -18.99
C CYS A 174 1.04 9.83 -18.53
N GLY A 175 2.30 10.14 -18.21
CA GLY A 175 2.72 11.49 -17.82
C GLY A 175 2.48 12.52 -18.92
N ALA A 176 2.80 12.17 -20.18
CA ALA A 176 2.56 13.04 -21.33
C ALA A 176 1.06 13.31 -21.53
N PHE A 177 0.21 12.27 -21.46
CA PHE A 177 -1.24 12.45 -21.58
C PHE A 177 -1.82 13.23 -20.40
N SER A 178 -1.37 12.98 -19.18
CA SER A 178 -1.80 13.77 -18.01
C SER A 178 -1.44 15.24 -18.19
N SER A 179 -0.22 15.56 -18.62
CA SER A 179 0.23 16.94 -18.88
C SER A 179 -0.58 17.59 -20.00
N PHE A 180 -0.89 16.84 -21.05
CA PHE A 180 -1.74 17.31 -22.15
C PHE A 180 -3.14 17.68 -21.64
N ILE A 181 -3.79 16.82 -20.85
CA ILE A 181 -5.12 17.08 -20.28
C ILE A 181 -5.08 18.32 -19.38
N VAL A 182 -4.08 18.43 -18.49
CA VAL A 182 -3.90 19.59 -17.62
C VAL A 182 -3.76 20.88 -18.40
N TYR A 183 -2.94 20.86 -19.46
CA TYR A 183 -2.72 22.04 -20.32
C TYR A 183 -4.00 22.50 -21.02
N PHE A 184 -4.76 21.57 -21.61
CA PHE A 184 -5.97 21.91 -22.36
C PHE A 184 -7.18 22.23 -21.48
N ALA A 185 -7.30 21.63 -20.32
CA ALA A 185 -8.43 21.86 -19.41
C ALA A 185 -8.44 23.30 -18.87
N ASN A 186 -7.27 23.95 -18.74
CA ASN A 186 -7.10 25.31 -18.23
C ASN A 186 -7.95 25.62 -16.98
N ASN A 187 -8.09 24.63 -16.10
CA ASN A 187 -8.93 24.66 -14.90
C ASN A 187 -8.04 24.70 -13.66
N LYS A 188 -7.92 25.87 -13.03
CA LYS A 188 -7.07 26.07 -11.84
C LYS A 188 -7.54 25.26 -10.63
N GLU A 189 -8.84 25.19 -10.39
CA GLU A 189 -9.42 24.44 -9.27
C GLU A 189 -9.21 22.94 -9.44
N GLY A 190 -9.40 22.41 -10.66
CA GLY A 190 -9.11 21.03 -10.98
C GLY A 190 -7.64 20.69 -10.82
N MET A 191 -6.72 21.58 -11.22
CA MET A 191 -5.28 21.40 -11.01
C MET A 191 -4.92 21.33 -9.52
N GLN A 192 -5.53 22.18 -8.69
CA GLN A 192 -5.37 22.15 -7.26
C GLN A 192 -5.92 20.85 -6.65
N THR A 193 -7.08 20.39 -7.10
CA THR A 193 -7.68 19.12 -6.68
C THR A 193 -6.78 17.93 -7.01
N ILE A 194 -6.18 17.89 -8.22
CA ILE A 194 -5.20 16.86 -8.60
C ILE A 194 -3.99 16.89 -7.67
N ALA A 195 -3.45 18.08 -7.38
CA ALA A 195 -2.30 18.21 -6.49
C ALA A 195 -2.60 17.65 -5.10
N TYR A 196 -3.76 17.97 -4.51
CA TYR A 196 -4.18 17.40 -3.22
C TYR A 196 -4.40 15.88 -3.30
N TRP A 197 -5.05 15.41 -4.37
CA TRP A 197 -5.28 13.98 -4.55
C TRP A 197 -3.95 13.19 -4.65
N MET A 198 -2.96 13.74 -5.34
CA MET A 198 -1.62 13.14 -5.45
C MET A 198 -0.85 13.12 -4.13
N MET A 199 -1.19 13.96 -3.16
CA MET A 199 -0.57 13.95 -1.83
C MET A 199 -1.08 12.80 -0.95
N GLY A 200 -2.19 12.17 -1.31
CA GLY A 200 -2.81 11.07 -0.58
C GLY A 200 -3.47 11.48 0.72
N SER A 201 -4.61 10.88 1.04
CA SER A 201 -5.37 11.12 2.27
C SER A 201 -6.18 9.89 2.64
N LEU A 202 -6.25 9.58 3.93
CA LEU A 202 -7.08 8.52 4.48
C LEU A 202 -8.40 9.05 5.07
N ALA A 203 -8.63 10.36 5.00
CA ALA A 203 -9.76 11.03 5.66
C ALA A 203 -11.14 10.64 5.08
N GLY A 204 -11.18 10.16 3.83
CA GLY A 204 -12.41 9.75 3.15
C GLY A 204 -12.87 8.31 3.43
N ALA A 205 -12.22 7.60 4.35
CA ALA A 205 -12.52 6.19 4.61
C ALA A 205 -13.95 5.96 5.10
N GLN A 206 -14.64 4.99 4.52
CA GLN A 206 -16.01 4.61 4.86
C GLN A 206 -16.13 3.11 5.09
N TRP A 207 -17.04 2.68 5.96
CA TRP A 207 -17.28 1.27 6.27
C TRP A 207 -17.69 0.46 5.04
N GLY A 208 -18.54 1.02 4.18
CA GLY A 208 -18.97 0.34 2.95
C GLY A 208 -17.82 0.00 2.02
N GLU A 209 -16.83 0.87 1.90
CA GLU A 209 -15.60 0.62 1.11
C GLU A 209 -14.71 -0.43 1.77
N LEU A 210 -14.55 -0.34 3.10
CA LEU A 210 -13.75 -1.29 3.86
C LEU A 210 -14.28 -2.73 3.75
N ALA A 211 -15.61 -2.90 3.69
CA ALA A 211 -16.24 -4.20 3.52
C ALA A 211 -15.78 -4.91 2.23
N VAL A 212 -15.41 -4.17 1.19
CA VAL A 212 -14.89 -4.70 -0.08
C VAL A 212 -13.36 -4.80 -0.06
N ILE A 213 -12.69 -3.74 0.39
CA ILE A 213 -11.23 -3.61 0.31
C ILE A 213 -10.53 -4.58 1.28
N ALA A 214 -11.03 -4.70 2.51
CA ALA A 214 -10.38 -5.50 3.55
C ALA A 214 -10.24 -6.99 3.18
N PRO A 215 -11.30 -7.70 2.76
CA PRO A 215 -11.18 -9.11 2.39
C PRO A 215 -10.25 -9.32 1.19
N ILE A 216 -10.23 -8.40 0.23
CA ILE A 216 -9.37 -8.51 -0.96
C ILE A 216 -7.89 -8.35 -0.56
N ILE A 217 -7.55 -7.33 0.21
CA ILE A 217 -6.17 -7.10 0.65
C ILE A 217 -5.70 -8.26 1.54
N VAL A 218 -6.50 -8.67 2.53
CA VAL A 218 -6.15 -9.77 3.43
C VAL A 218 -5.98 -11.09 2.68
N ALA A 219 -6.91 -11.44 1.81
CA ALA A 219 -6.82 -12.65 0.98
C ALA A 219 -5.58 -12.64 0.08
N SER A 220 -5.25 -11.49 -0.51
CA SER A 220 -4.06 -11.31 -1.35
C SER A 220 -2.76 -11.48 -0.55
N ILE A 221 -2.67 -10.91 0.66
CA ILE A 221 -1.50 -11.06 1.54
C ILE A 221 -1.35 -12.53 1.95
N LEU A 222 -2.43 -13.20 2.34
CA LEU A 222 -2.43 -14.61 2.70
C LEU A 222 -2.02 -15.47 1.51
N PHE A 223 -2.53 -15.19 0.31
CA PHE A 223 -2.10 -15.85 -0.92
C PHE A 223 -0.59 -15.70 -1.12
N PHE A 224 -0.04 -14.51 -1.08
CA PHE A 224 1.39 -14.28 -1.21
C PHE A 224 2.22 -15.03 -0.16
N TRP A 225 1.73 -15.12 1.06
CA TRP A 225 2.40 -15.86 2.13
C TRP A 225 2.49 -17.36 1.81
N THR A 226 1.44 -17.96 1.24
CA THR A 226 1.48 -19.36 0.79
C THR A 226 2.51 -19.58 -0.33
N GLN A 227 2.81 -18.54 -1.12
CA GLN A 227 3.75 -18.58 -2.23
C GLN A 227 5.22 -18.33 -1.84
N SER A 228 5.54 -18.30 -0.55
CA SER A 228 6.88 -17.97 -0.04
C SER A 228 8.00 -18.82 -0.65
N ARG A 229 7.75 -20.10 -0.98
CA ARG A 229 8.74 -20.96 -1.64
C ARG A 229 9.06 -20.51 -3.06
N VAL A 230 8.04 -20.15 -3.85
CA VAL A 230 8.22 -19.66 -5.22
C VAL A 230 8.89 -18.29 -5.21
N LEU A 231 8.54 -17.42 -4.26
CA LEU A 231 9.20 -16.12 -4.07
C LEU A 231 10.69 -16.27 -3.71
N ASN A 232 11.03 -17.27 -2.89
CA ASN A 232 12.44 -17.58 -2.59
C ASN A 232 13.18 -18.10 -3.84
N LEU A 233 12.52 -18.89 -4.69
CA LEU A 233 13.09 -19.33 -5.97
C LEU A 233 13.33 -18.17 -6.94
N MET A 234 12.45 -17.15 -6.94
CA MET A 234 12.63 -15.95 -7.76
C MET A 234 13.94 -15.20 -7.45
N LEU A 235 14.40 -15.22 -6.20
CA LEU A 235 15.68 -14.61 -5.82
C LEU A 235 16.89 -15.33 -6.44
N LEU A 236 16.79 -16.66 -6.64
CA LEU A 236 17.86 -17.47 -7.24
C LEU A 236 18.00 -17.27 -8.75
N GLY A 237 16.94 -16.79 -9.39
CA GLY A 237 16.92 -16.52 -10.82
C GLY A 237 16.16 -17.57 -11.63
N ASP A 238 15.84 -17.19 -12.87
CA ASP A 238 14.99 -17.99 -13.76
C ASP A 238 15.68 -19.32 -14.15
N GLU A 239 16.97 -19.30 -14.44
CA GLU A 239 17.75 -20.50 -14.79
C GLU A 239 17.77 -21.52 -13.64
N SER A 240 18.06 -21.04 -12.42
CA SER A 240 18.05 -21.90 -11.23
C SER A 240 16.66 -22.45 -10.92
N ALA A 241 15.61 -21.68 -11.10
CA ALA A 241 14.24 -22.13 -10.88
C ALA A 241 13.80 -23.19 -11.90
N ILE A 242 14.17 -23.03 -13.17
CA ILE A 242 13.88 -24.02 -14.23
C ILE A 242 14.60 -25.34 -13.94
N THR A 243 15.88 -25.31 -13.51
CA THR A 243 16.62 -26.53 -13.12
C THR A 243 15.99 -27.24 -11.93
N MET A 244 15.29 -26.50 -11.05
CA MET A 244 14.50 -27.04 -9.94
C MET A 244 13.05 -27.43 -10.35
N GLY A 245 12.74 -27.40 -11.64
CA GLY A 245 11.42 -27.81 -12.18
C GLY A 245 10.31 -26.75 -12.05
N THR A 246 10.65 -25.49 -11.78
CA THR A 246 9.64 -24.43 -11.61
C THR A 246 9.79 -23.35 -12.68
N ASP A 247 8.73 -23.16 -13.51
CA ASP A 247 8.67 -22.03 -14.46
C ASP A 247 8.07 -20.81 -13.76
N LEU A 248 8.90 -19.79 -13.54
CA LEU A 248 8.52 -18.57 -12.82
C LEU A 248 7.63 -17.60 -13.65
N HIS A 249 7.48 -17.84 -14.96
CA HIS A 249 6.80 -16.91 -15.85
C HIS A 249 5.33 -16.69 -15.45
N ALA A 250 4.57 -17.78 -15.27
CA ALA A 250 3.16 -17.71 -14.88
C ALA A 250 2.97 -17.10 -13.48
N TYR A 251 3.84 -17.48 -12.53
CA TYR A 251 3.81 -16.92 -11.18
C TYR A 251 4.05 -15.42 -11.18
N ARG A 252 5.00 -14.93 -11.97
CA ARG A 252 5.30 -13.50 -12.11
C ARG A 252 4.08 -12.72 -12.61
N GLN A 253 3.36 -13.25 -13.60
CA GLN A 253 2.16 -12.62 -14.12
C GLN A 253 1.06 -12.52 -13.05
N TRP A 254 0.76 -13.60 -12.34
CA TRP A 254 -0.25 -13.61 -11.28
C TRP A 254 0.12 -12.68 -10.12
N TYR A 255 1.39 -12.67 -9.72
CA TYR A 255 1.83 -11.79 -8.64
C TYR A 255 1.72 -10.32 -9.02
N LEU A 256 2.02 -9.96 -10.26
CA LEU A 256 1.84 -8.61 -10.77
C LEU A 256 0.37 -8.21 -10.81
N LEU A 257 -0.52 -9.09 -11.28
CA LEU A 257 -1.96 -8.83 -11.31
C LEU A 257 -2.53 -8.62 -9.91
N ILE A 258 -2.20 -9.49 -8.95
CA ILE A 258 -2.68 -9.36 -7.57
C ILE A 258 -2.08 -8.10 -6.90
N SER A 259 -0.80 -7.80 -7.15
CA SER A 259 -0.20 -6.57 -6.65
C SER A 259 -0.85 -5.33 -7.23
N SER A 260 -1.20 -5.34 -8.52
CA SER A 260 -1.90 -4.21 -9.15
C SER A 260 -3.32 -4.02 -8.59
N LEU A 261 -3.98 -5.10 -8.19
CA LEU A 261 -5.27 -5.04 -7.52
C LEU A 261 -5.15 -4.38 -6.14
N ILE A 262 -4.16 -4.81 -5.32
CA ILE A 262 -3.91 -4.21 -4.00
C ILE A 262 -3.56 -2.72 -4.13
N VAL A 263 -2.61 -2.39 -5.01
CA VAL A 263 -2.18 -1.00 -5.23
C VAL A 263 -3.32 -0.16 -5.80
N GLY A 264 -4.11 -0.73 -6.71
CA GLY A 264 -5.30 -0.08 -7.26
C GLY A 264 -6.32 0.27 -6.17
N PHE A 265 -6.63 -0.64 -5.25
CA PHE A 265 -7.52 -0.36 -4.12
C PHE A 265 -6.92 0.64 -3.13
N ALA A 266 -5.60 0.57 -2.89
CA ALA A 266 -4.93 1.57 -2.06
C ALA A 266 -5.05 2.97 -2.67
N VAL A 267 -4.85 3.10 -3.98
CA VAL A 267 -4.97 4.39 -4.69
C VAL A 267 -6.43 4.85 -4.78
N TYR A 268 -7.37 3.92 -5.00
CA TYR A 268 -8.82 4.21 -4.98
C TYR A 268 -9.26 4.90 -3.68
N SER A 269 -8.82 4.35 -2.55
CA SER A 269 -9.30 4.75 -1.22
C SER A 269 -8.47 5.85 -0.56
N ALA A 270 -7.20 5.98 -0.92
CA ALA A 270 -6.27 6.85 -0.20
C ALA A 270 -5.46 7.79 -1.09
N GLY A 271 -5.66 7.75 -2.43
CA GLY A 271 -4.79 8.46 -3.35
C GLY A 271 -3.37 7.87 -3.37
N MET A 272 -2.38 8.69 -3.72
CA MET A 272 -1.02 8.17 -3.88
C MET A 272 -0.23 8.19 -2.58
N ILE A 273 0.19 7.00 -2.11
CA ILE A 273 1.03 6.82 -0.91
C ILE A 273 2.28 6.05 -1.32
N GLY A 274 3.39 6.76 -1.54
CA GLY A 274 4.68 6.17 -1.92
C GLY A 274 5.51 5.69 -0.73
N PHE A 275 6.69 5.14 -1.03
CA PHE A 275 7.75 4.73 -0.09
C PHE A 275 7.45 3.58 0.87
N VAL A 276 6.20 3.30 1.23
CA VAL A 276 5.85 2.21 2.17
C VAL A 276 6.34 0.87 1.64
N GLY A 277 6.04 0.57 0.36
CA GLY A 277 6.46 -0.66 -0.31
C GLY A 277 7.96 -0.76 -0.56
N LEU A 278 8.67 0.36 -0.53
CA LEU A 278 10.11 0.40 -0.69
C LEU A 278 10.84 0.18 0.64
N ILE A 279 10.50 0.99 1.64
CA ILE A 279 11.26 1.10 2.89
C ILE A 279 10.96 -0.06 3.83
N VAL A 280 9.67 -0.36 4.05
CA VAL A 280 9.28 -1.38 5.03
C VAL A 280 9.90 -2.74 4.71
N PRO A 281 9.78 -3.31 3.50
CA PRO A 281 10.41 -4.59 3.19
C PRO A 281 11.93 -4.55 3.29
N HIS A 282 12.54 -3.44 2.89
CA HIS A 282 13.99 -3.28 2.94
C HIS A 282 14.49 -3.30 4.39
N VAL A 283 13.90 -2.51 5.27
CA VAL A 283 14.24 -2.46 6.69
C VAL A 283 14.01 -3.83 7.36
N ILE A 284 12.85 -4.44 7.12
CA ILE A 284 12.51 -5.71 7.76
C ILE A 284 13.44 -6.84 7.29
N ARG A 285 13.86 -6.85 6.03
CA ARG A 285 14.83 -7.84 5.53
C ARG A 285 16.16 -7.82 6.28
N MET A 286 16.56 -6.66 6.82
CA MET A 286 17.77 -6.55 7.63
C MET A 286 17.68 -7.34 8.94
N PHE A 287 16.46 -7.55 9.47
CA PHE A 287 16.23 -8.25 10.73
C PHE A 287 15.80 -9.71 10.52
N THR A 288 14.95 -9.97 9.53
CA THR A 288 14.37 -11.31 9.28
C THR A 288 15.15 -12.13 8.26
N GLY A 289 16.04 -11.48 7.51
CA GLY A 289 16.70 -12.09 6.36
C GLY A 289 15.81 -12.11 5.10
N PRO A 290 16.26 -12.78 4.03
CA PRO A 290 15.59 -12.79 2.73
C PRO A 290 14.45 -13.81 2.61
N ASP A 291 14.24 -14.70 3.59
CA ASP A 291 13.21 -15.74 3.53
C ASP A 291 11.80 -15.15 3.57
N HIS A 292 11.07 -15.28 2.46
CA HIS A 292 9.73 -14.74 2.30
C HIS A 292 8.68 -15.32 3.28
N LYS A 293 8.92 -16.53 3.81
CA LYS A 293 8.03 -17.11 4.83
C LYS A 293 7.99 -16.25 6.10
N ARG A 294 9.11 -15.59 6.44
CA ARG A 294 9.25 -14.71 7.60
C ARG A 294 9.10 -13.24 7.23
N LEU A 295 9.68 -12.84 6.11
CA LEU A 295 9.70 -11.45 5.66
C LEU A 295 8.29 -10.90 5.42
N LEU A 296 7.41 -11.66 4.74
CA LEU A 296 6.12 -11.16 4.28
C LEU A 296 5.15 -10.85 5.43
N PRO A 297 4.89 -11.74 6.40
CA PRO A 297 3.97 -11.43 7.50
C PRO A 297 4.50 -10.30 8.40
N VAL A 298 5.82 -10.22 8.60
CA VAL A 298 6.43 -9.13 9.38
C VAL A 298 6.31 -7.82 8.63
N ALA A 299 6.59 -7.79 7.31
CA ALA A 299 6.45 -6.59 6.50
C ALA A 299 5.00 -6.08 6.47
N ALA A 300 4.01 -6.98 6.37
CA ALA A 300 2.60 -6.61 6.42
C ALA A 300 2.24 -5.95 7.76
N LEU A 301 2.60 -6.54 8.89
CA LEU A 301 2.30 -5.98 10.21
C LEU A 301 3.02 -4.65 10.45
N VAL A 302 4.31 -4.57 10.11
CA VAL A 302 5.07 -3.32 10.27
C VAL A 302 4.57 -2.24 9.32
N GLY A 303 4.19 -2.59 8.09
CA GLY A 303 3.54 -1.65 7.16
C GLY A 303 2.23 -1.09 7.70
N ALA A 304 1.40 -1.95 8.31
CA ALA A 304 0.18 -1.53 9.00
C ALA A 304 0.47 -0.55 10.14
N ILE A 305 1.38 -0.90 11.04
CA ILE A 305 1.79 -0.04 12.18
C ILE A 305 2.34 1.29 11.67
N PHE A 306 3.22 1.24 10.67
CA PHE A 306 3.85 2.44 10.10
C PHE A 306 2.81 3.42 9.57
N LEU A 307 1.82 2.94 8.82
CA LEU A 307 0.82 3.82 8.22
C LEU A 307 -0.19 4.33 9.25
N VAL A 308 -0.58 3.51 10.24
CA VAL A 308 -1.43 3.93 11.36
C VAL A 308 -0.76 5.04 12.18
N VAL A 309 0.53 4.86 12.51
CA VAL A 309 1.30 5.87 13.25
C VAL A 309 1.48 7.14 12.42
N ALA A 310 1.80 7.02 11.13
CA ALA A 310 1.93 8.15 10.22
C ALA A 310 0.62 8.95 10.12
N ASP A 311 -0.53 8.28 9.99
CA ASP A 311 -1.83 8.93 9.96
C ASP A 311 -2.14 9.66 11.27
N GLY A 312 -1.85 9.03 12.42
CA GLY A 312 -1.97 9.67 13.73
C GLY A 312 -1.14 10.95 13.83
N LEU A 313 0.12 10.91 13.39
CA LEU A 313 1.02 12.07 13.37
C LEU A 313 0.52 13.18 12.44
N CYS A 314 0.01 12.85 11.25
CA CYS A 314 -0.53 13.82 10.29
C CYS A 314 -1.66 14.68 10.88
N ARG A 315 -2.39 14.16 11.86
CA ARG A 315 -3.51 14.87 12.52
C ARG A 315 -3.09 15.81 13.64
N VAL A 316 -1.82 15.78 14.08
CA VAL A 316 -1.36 16.55 15.24
C VAL A 316 -0.12 17.42 14.97
N ILE A 317 0.63 17.17 13.89
CA ILE A 317 1.86 17.92 13.57
C ILE A 317 1.56 19.39 13.31
N ILE A 318 0.48 19.71 12.59
CA ILE A 318 0.10 21.07 12.29
C ILE A 318 -1.21 21.40 13.05
N PRO A 319 -1.23 22.42 13.91
CA PRO A 319 -2.46 22.82 14.59
C PRO A 319 -3.56 23.21 13.60
N HIS A 320 -4.77 22.74 13.85
CA HIS A 320 -6.01 23.04 13.10
C HIS A 320 -6.02 22.62 11.63
N THR A 321 -5.03 21.87 11.16
CA THR A 321 -5.04 21.34 9.79
C THR A 321 -4.43 19.94 9.75
N GLU A 322 -4.84 19.15 8.78
CA GLU A 322 -4.29 17.80 8.59
C GLU A 322 -3.22 17.82 7.50
N LEU A 323 -2.06 17.25 7.81
CA LEU A 323 -1.01 17.07 6.82
C LEU A 323 -1.37 15.87 5.92
N PRO A 324 -1.34 16.00 4.57
CA PRO A 324 -1.49 14.85 3.69
C PRO A 324 -0.44 13.78 3.97
N ILE A 325 -0.90 12.52 4.09
CA ILE A 325 -0.05 11.43 4.57
C ILE A 325 1.15 11.14 3.66
N GLY A 326 0.98 11.29 2.34
CA GLY A 326 2.05 11.09 1.37
C GLY A 326 3.19 12.09 1.54
N ILE A 327 2.91 13.33 2.01
CA ILE A 327 3.95 14.32 2.33
C ILE A 327 4.80 13.81 3.49
N LEU A 328 4.18 13.42 4.61
CA LEU A 328 4.90 12.94 5.79
C LEU A 328 5.77 11.73 5.46
N ILE A 329 5.18 10.75 4.74
CA ILE A 329 5.89 9.53 4.36
C ILE A 329 7.05 9.83 3.41
N SER A 330 6.87 10.75 2.46
CA SER A 330 7.93 11.14 1.53
C SER A 330 9.06 11.90 2.24
N MET A 331 8.74 12.78 3.19
CA MET A 331 9.73 13.51 3.99
C MET A 331 10.60 12.60 4.85
N ILE A 332 10.04 11.51 5.37
CA ILE A 332 10.78 10.50 6.13
C ILE A 332 11.44 9.49 5.18
N GLY A 333 10.71 9.09 4.16
CA GLY A 333 11.06 8.00 3.26
C GLY A 333 12.24 8.31 2.36
N ALA A 334 12.23 9.45 1.68
CA ALA A 334 13.28 9.79 0.74
C ALA A 334 14.66 9.94 1.40
N PRO A 335 14.82 10.67 2.54
CA PRO A 335 16.10 10.71 3.25
C PRO A 335 16.54 9.35 3.80
N SER A 336 15.57 8.57 4.35
CA SER A 336 15.87 7.22 4.85
C SER A 336 16.38 6.30 3.73
N PHE A 337 15.77 6.39 2.55
CA PHE A 337 16.20 5.63 1.38
C PHE A 337 17.60 6.03 0.91
N ILE A 338 17.91 7.33 0.82
CA ILE A 338 19.24 7.83 0.47
C ILE A 338 20.27 7.33 1.48
N TYR A 339 19.98 7.41 2.78
CA TYR A 339 20.86 6.90 3.84
C TYR A 339 21.13 5.40 3.70
N LEU A 340 20.10 4.60 3.45
CA LEU A 340 20.22 3.17 3.25
C LEU A 340 21.05 2.85 1.99
N MET A 341 20.87 3.60 0.92
CA MET A 341 21.60 3.45 -0.33
C MET A 341 23.12 3.71 -0.15
N ILE A 342 23.48 4.69 0.64
CA ILE A 342 24.90 5.03 0.88
C ILE A 342 25.58 4.00 1.78
N LYS A 343 24.87 3.44 2.77
CA LYS A 343 25.46 2.66 3.87
C LYS A 343 25.68 1.18 3.54
N LYS A 344 25.05 0.64 2.48
CA LYS A 344 25.16 -0.79 2.13
C LYS A 344 25.45 -1.00 0.65
N THR A 345 26.39 -1.93 0.38
CA THR A 345 26.61 -2.51 -0.94
C THR A 345 25.40 -3.39 -1.28
N TYR A 346 24.72 -3.11 -2.40
CA TYR A 346 23.48 -3.74 -2.81
C TYR A 346 23.75 -5.05 -3.54
N GLY A 347 23.35 -6.20 -2.96
CA GLY A 347 23.31 -7.49 -3.62
C GLY A 347 22.37 -8.45 -2.88
N PHE A 348 21.56 -9.21 -3.60
CA PHE A 348 20.93 -10.41 -3.07
C PHE A 348 22.02 -11.49 -2.98
N GLY A 349 22.73 -11.59 -1.84
CA GLY A 349 23.62 -12.72 -1.54
C GLY A 349 25.05 -12.62 -2.03
N GLY A 350 25.62 -11.44 -2.20
CA GLY A 350 27.05 -11.23 -2.39
C GLY A 350 27.71 -10.85 -1.07
N SER A 351 28.40 -11.78 -0.43
CA SER A 351 29.45 -11.48 0.56
C SER A 351 30.69 -11.03 -0.22
N ASP A 352 31.07 -9.77 -0.12
CA ASP A 352 32.43 -9.31 -0.20
C ASP A 352 32.86 -8.75 1.15
#